data_02704bb4ebeabc70739ec2b3db0d9068
#
_entry.id   02704bb4ebeabc70739ec2b3db0d9068
#
_cell.length_a   1.000
_cell.length_b   1.000
_cell.length_c   1.000
_cell.angle_alpha   90.00
_cell.angle_beta   90.00
_cell.angle_gamma   90.00
#
_symmetry.space_group_name_H-M   'P 1'
#
loop_
_entity.id
_entity.type
_entity.pdbx_description
1 polymer ?
#
loop_
_entity_poly.entity_id
_entity_poly.type
_entity_poly.pdbx_seq_one_letter_code
_entity_poly.pdbx_strand_id
1 'polypeptide(L)'
;MKLRIVSLSLLALCLAAVPAMAQVIYSNGPINGTTDAWTINSGFVVSDSFVVSTQAPLGGLAFGAWAFPGDVLLSADVSITSSEFGGTSFYSGSVNFSQSGCSGNQYGFNVCTETSTSSFGSVNLAAGTYWLNLANAVVNTGDPIYWDENSGPSSASENSVGTIPSESFTIMSESTTSTTTSSSGTVPEPSSIMLLGSGILGLAGVLRRKLF
;
A
#
# COMPACT_ATOMS: atom_id res chain seq x y z
N MET A 1 -14.96 -45.12 -9.48
CA MET A 1 -14.56 -44.67 -8.15
C MET A 1 -13.29 -43.81 -8.12
N LYS A 2 -12.31 -44.02 -9.00
CA LYS A 2 -11.02 -43.26 -9.03
C LYS A 2 -11.16 -41.77 -9.44
N LEU A 3 -12.13 -41.42 -10.30
CA LEU A 3 -12.32 -40.05 -10.80
C LEU A 3 -12.85 -39.06 -9.75
N ARG A 4 -13.66 -39.53 -8.78
CA ARG A 4 -14.21 -38.68 -7.71
C ARG A 4 -13.21 -38.28 -6.63
N ILE A 5 -12.17 -39.09 -6.42
CA ILE A 5 -11.11 -38.80 -5.42
C ILE A 5 -10.17 -37.72 -5.95
N VAL A 6 -9.86 -37.73 -7.25
CA VAL A 6 -9.00 -36.72 -7.88
C VAL A 6 -9.65 -35.34 -7.86
N SER A 7 -10.98 -35.25 -8.09
CA SER A 7 -11.72 -33.98 -8.03
C SER A 7 -11.76 -33.37 -6.63
N LEU A 8 -11.81 -34.19 -5.58
CA LEU A 8 -11.82 -33.69 -4.19
C LEU A 8 -10.44 -33.18 -3.77
N SER A 9 -9.36 -33.82 -4.22
CA SER A 9 -7.99 -33.37 -3.97
C SER A 9 -7.66 -32.05 -4.66
N LEU A 10 -8.16 -31.83 -5.88
CA LEU A 10 -7.95 -30.60 -6.64
C LEU A 10 -8.72 -29.42 -6.01
N LEU A 11 -9.92 -29.64 -5.46
CA LEU A 11 -10.71 -28.63 -4.78
C LEU A 11 -10.06 -28.20 -3.46
N ALA A 12 -9.43 -29.11 -2.72
CA ALA A 12 -8.73 -28.80 -1.47
C ALA A 12 -7.45 -27.97 -1.70
N LEU A 13 -6.80 -28.10 -2.85
CA LEU A 13 -5.57 -27.35 -3.20
C LEU A 13 -5.87 -25.89 -3.57
N CYS A 14 -7.06 -25.59 -4.09
CA CYS A 14 -7.47 -24.21 -4.45
C CYS A 14 -7.81 -23.34 -3.24
N LEU A 15 -8.02 -23.91 -2.05
CA LEU A 15 -8.41 -23.16 -0.84
C LEU A 15 -7.23 -22.61 -0.03
N ALA A 16 -5.98 -22.90 -0.43
CA ALA A 16 -4.79 -22.52 0.33
C ALA A 16 -4.06 -21.27 -0.18
N ALA A 17 -4.53 -20.64 -1.27
CA ALA A 17 -3.94 -19.40 -1.75
C ALA A 17 -4.55 -18.20 -1.03
N VAL A 18 -4.03 -17.88 0.17
CA VAL A 18 -4.32 -16.60 0.81
C VAL A 18 -3.53 -15.53 0.07
N PRO A 19 -4.16 -14.52 -0.55
CA PRO A 19 -3.43 -13.45 -1.18
C PRO A 19 -2.60 -12.73 -0.11
N ALA A 20 -1.29 -12.58 -0.36
CA ALA A 20 -0.44 -11.73 0.47
C ALA A 20 -0.88 -10.29 0.25
N MET A 21 -1.46 -9.67 1.27
CA MET A 21 -1.84 -8.27 1.22
C MET A 21 -0.68 -7.41 1.74
N ALA A 22 -0.42 -6.27 1.08
CA ALA A 22 0.49 -5.26 1.60
C ALA A 22 -0.05 -4.75 2.95
N GLN A 23 0.81 -4.71 3.96
CA GLN A 23 0.45 -4.21 5.29
C GLN A 23 0.69 -2.70 5.32
N VAL A 24 -0.21 -1.93 5.94
CA VAL A 24 -0.02 -0.50 6.18
C VAL A 24 1.06 -0.31 7.25
N ILE A 25 2.13 0.41 6.91
CA ILE A 25 3.18 0.86 7.83
C ILE A 25 2.74 2.14 8.54
N TYR A 26 2.17 3.07 7.77
CA TYR A 26 1.70 4.37 8.26
C TYR A 26 0.52 4.85 7.41
N SER A 27 -0.45 5.49 8.04
CA SER A 27 -1.53 6.21 7.36
C SER A 27 -1.70 7.57 8.01
N ASN A 28 -1.71 8.61 7.19
CA ASN A 28 -1.92 9.99 7.61
C ASN A 28 -3.39 10.43 7.55
N GLY A 29 -4.29 9.47 7.55
CA GLY A 29 -5.72 9.70 7.49
C GLY A 29 -6.30 9.65 6.07
N PRO A 30 -7.61 9.85 5.96
CA PRO A 30 -8.33 9.75 4.70
C PRO A 30 -8.05 10.94 3.79
N ILE A 31 -8.28 10.75 2.49
CA ILE A 31 -8.39 11.81 1.50
C ILE A 31 -9.56 12.70 1.90
N ASN A 32 -9.34 14.01 1.91
CA ASN A 32 -10.33 15.00 2.31
C ASN A 32 -11.09 15.55 1.08
N GLY A 33 -10.37 16.04 0.09
CA GLY A 33 -10.93 16.58 -1.16
C GLY A 33 -11.68 17.90 -1.03
N THR A 34 -11.74 18.52 0.15
CA THR A 34 -12.61 19.67 0.44
C THR A 34 -11.93 20.87 1.07
N THR A 35 -10.72 20.73 1.62
CA THR A 35 -10.03 21.82 2.35
C THR A 35 -9.12 22.59 1.40
N ASP A 36 -7.97 22.02 1.03
CA ASP A 36 -6.98 22.60 0.13
C ASP A 36 -6.13 21.47 -0.49
N ALA A 37 -5.18 21.84 -1.35
CA ALA A 37 -4.22 20.90 -1.92
C ALA A 37 -2.98 21.64 -2.44
N TRP A 38 -1.80 21.02 -2.33
CA TRP A 38 -0.53 21.68 -2.57
C TRP A 38 0.17 21.10 -3.80
N THR A 39 0.62 21.99 -4.69
CA THR A 39 1.22 21.62 -5.99
C THR A 39 2.48 20.77 -5.81
N ILE A 40 2.58 19.65 -6.55
CA ILE A 40 3.73 18.74 -6.54
C ILE A 40 4.47 18.66 -7.89
N ASN A 41 4.26 19.61 -8.78
CA ASN A 41 5.00 19.77 -10.05
C ASN A 41 5.39 21.23 -10.28
N SER A 42 5.87 21.57 -11.48
CA SER A 42 6.24 22.94 -11.86
C SER A 42 7.26 23.61 -10.95
N GLY A 43 8.13 22.83 -10.30
CA GLY A 43 9.18 23.31 -9.38
C GLY A 43 8.78 23.36 -7.92
N PHE A 44 7.54 23.01 -7.60
CA PHE A 44 7.07 22.88 -6.23
C PHE A 44 7.39 21.48 -5.66
N VAL A 45 7.70 21.45 -4.37
CA VAL A 45 7.97 20.24 -3.60
C VAL A 45 7.15 20.31 -2.32
N VAL A 46 6.39 19.25 -2.07
CA VAL A 46 5.66 19.07 -0.81
C VAL A 46 6.31 17.96 -0.01
N SER A 47 6.55 18.21 1.27
CA SER A 47 7.15 17.29 2.23
C SER A 47 6.22 17.08 3.40
N ASP A 48 5.94 15.83 3.77
CA ASP A 48 5.15 15.52 4.96
C ASP A 48 5.82 14.43 5.81
N SER A 49 5.72 14.56 7.13
CA SER A 49 6.39 13.68 8.08
C SER A 49 5.56 12.43 8.38
N PHE A 50 6.24 11.32 8.69
CA PHE A 50 5.60 10.08 9.13
C PHE A 50 6.47 9.30 10.11
N VAL A 51 5.84 8.46 10.92
CA VAL A 51 6.51 7.65 11.93
C VAL A 51 6.41 6.16 11.57
N VAL A 52 7.55 5.49 11.51
CA VAL A 52 7.64 4.03 11.44
C VAL A 52 7.82 3.51 12.86
N SER A 53 6.84 2.77 13.39
CA SER A 53 6.86 2.28 14.78
C SER A 53 7.78 1.08 14.96
N THR A 54 7.89 0.21 13.95
CA THR A 54 8.74 -0.98 13.91
C THR A 54 9.39 -1.08 12.55
N GLN A 55 10.59 -1.65 12.48
CA GLN A 55 11.28 -1.84 11.20
C GLN A 55 10.38 -2.55 10.18
N ALA A 56 10.30 -2.00 8.98
CA ALA A 56 9.45 -2.52 7.92
C ALA A 56 10.05 -2.31 6.52
N PRO A 57 9.90 -3.28 5.60
CA PRO A 57 10.27 -3.11 4.20
C PRO A 57 9.27 -2.18 3.50
N LEU A 58 9.77 -1.20 2.77
CA LEU A 58 8.97 -0.26 2.00
C LEU A 58 8.47 -0.94 0.71
N GLY A 59 7.16 -1.08 0.56
CA GLY A 59 6.54 -1.76 -0.59
C GLY A 59 5.70 -0.87 -1.48
N GLY A 60 5.09 0.18 -0.93
CA GLY A 60 4.19 1.04 -1.70
C GLY A 60 3.85 2.36 -1.03
N LEU A 61 3.30 3.24 -1.85
CA LEU A 61 2.77 4.55 -1.48
C LEU A 61 1.41 4.73 -2.12
N ALA A 62 0.44 5.25 -1.36
CA ALA A 62 -0.79 5.80 -1.90
C ALA A 62 -1.04 7.19 -1.30
N PHE A 63 -1.62 8.10 -2.07
CA PHE A 63 -1.95 9.45 -1.61
C PHE A 63 -3.18 10.01 -2.34
N GLY A 64 -3.79 11.05 -1.78
CA GLY A 64 -4.86 11.80 -2.41
C GLY A 64 -4.30 12.87 -3.34
N ALA A 65 -4.82 12.97 -4.56
CA ALA A 65 -4.44 14.04 -5.48
C ALA A 65 -5.66 14.76 -6.04
N TRP A 66 -5.52 16.08 -6.24
CA TRP A 66 -6.47 16.88 -7.01
C TRP A 66 -5.90 17.13 -8.38
N ALA A 67 -6.64 16.74 -9.40
CA ALA A 67 -6.30 16.88 -10.81
C ALA A 67 -7.44 17.54 -11.56
N PHE A 68 -7.16 18.22 -12.68
CA PHE A 68 -8.23 18.70 -13.55
C PHE A 68 -9.01 17.53 -14.16
N PRO A 69 -10.29 17.70 -14.50
CA PRO A 69 -11.08 16.63 -15.11
C PRO A 69 -10.45 16.12 -16.42
N GLY A 70 -10.13 14.83 -16.44
CA GLY A 70 -9.45 14.16 -17.57
C GLY A 70 -7.95 14.01 -17.41
N ASP A 71 -7.37 14.62 -16.37
CA ASP A 71 -5.96 14.46 -16.06
C ASP A 71 -5.68 13.14 -15.37
N VAL A 72 -4.50 12.59 -15.65
CA VAL A 72 -4.00 11.36 -15.06
C VAL A 72 -2.55 11.58 -14.62
N LEU A 73 -2.26 11.32 -13.36
CA LEU A 73 -0.89 11.27 -12.86
C LEU A 73 -0.18 10.05 -13.44
N LEU A 74 0.92 10.26 -14.15
CA LEU A 74 1.73 9.19 -14.73
C LEU A 74 2.85 8.79 -13.77
N SER A 75 3.60 9.78 -13.24
CA SER A 75 4.72 9.56 -12.33
C SER A 75 4.97 10.80 -11.48
N ALA A 76 5.73 10.63 -10.40
CA ALA A 76 6.30 11.73 -9.61
C ALA A 76 7.67 11.30 -9.07
N ASP A 77 8.54 12.26 -8.80
CA ASP A 77 9.73 12.03 -8.02
C ASP A 77 9.33 11.89 -6.56
N VAL A 78 9.68 10.75 -5.98
CA VAL A 78 9.42 10.39 -4.59
C VAL A 78 10.75 10.27 -3.87
N SER A 79 10.88 10.92 -2.72
CA SER A 79 12.00 10.64 -1.82
C SER A 79 11.53 10.45 -0.37
N ILE A 80 12.26 9.60 0.36
CA ILE A 80 12.10 9.40 1.80
C ILE A 80 13.39 9.81 2.46
N THR A 81 13.32 10.77 3.37
CA THR A 81 14.47 11.47 3.92
C THR A 81 14.40 11.59 5.45
N SER A 82 15.51 11.98 6.10
CA SER A 82 15.58 12.18 7.55
C SER A 82 15.09 13.58 8.01
N SER A 83 14.83 14.48 7.09
CA SER A 83 14.27 15.82 7.35
C SER A 83 13.49 16.31 6.15
N GLU A 84 12.63 17.30 6.31
CA GLU A 84 11.89 17.91 5.20
C GLU A 84 12.85 18.38 4.09
N PHE A 85 12.47 18.14 2.85
CA PHE A 85 13.23 18.50 1.63
C PHE A 85 14.67 17.97 1.54
N GLY A 86 15.15 17.11 2.48
CA GLY A 86 16.56 16.68 2.45
C GLY A 86 17.04 15.85 3.63
N GLY A 87 18.32 16.00 3.97
CA GLY A 87 19.00 15.16 4.95
C GLY A 87 19.48 13.84 4.36
N THR A 88 19.51 12.77 5.18
CA THR A 88 19.87 11.43 4.70
C THR A 88 18.74 10.89 3.86
N SER A 89 19.03 10.48 2.63
CA SER A 89 18.06 9.83 1.74
C SER A 89 18.04 8.32 1.99
N PHE A 90 16.85 7.78 2.26
CA PHE A 90 16.59 6.34 2.38
C PHE A 90 16.04 5.77 1.08
N TYR A 91 15.31 6.58 0.33
CA TYR A 91 14.82 6.31 -1.02
C TYR A 91 14.82 7.61 -1.83
N SER A 92 15.09 7.51 -3.13
CA SER A 92 14.87 8.58 -4.10
C SER A 92 14.76 7.98 -5.49
N GLY A 93 13.69 8.31 -6.19
CA GLY A 93 13.45 7.83 -7.56
C GLY A 93 12.13 8.33 -8.13
N SER A 94 12.00 8.20 -9.46
CA SER A 94 10.73 8.43 -10.12
C SER A 94 9.85 7.19 -9.97
N VAL A 95 8.62 7.40 -9.51
CA VAL A 95 7.62 6.38 -9.20
C VAL A 95 6.43 6.56 -10.12
N ASN A 96 6.00 5.48 -10.78
CA ASN A 96 4.78 5.48 -11.59
C ASN A 96 3.56 5.24 -10.68
N PHE A 97 2.43 5.85 -11.06
CA PHE A 97 1.19 5.74 -10.31
C PHE A 97 0.05 5.19 -11.16
N SER A 98 -0.94 4.63 -10.49
CA SER A 98 -2.25 4.31 -11.04
C SER A 98 -3.31 5.09 -10.29
N GLN A 99 -4.22 5.72 -11.04
CA GLN A 99 -5.29 6.55 -10.52
C GLN A 99 -6.57 5.74 -10.37
N SER A 100 -7.29 5.95 -9.27
CA SER A 100 -8.57 5.29 -8.98
C SER A 100 -9.44 6.13 -8.05
N GLY A 101 -10.73 5.77 -7.96
CA GLY A 101 -11.66 6.35 -7.00
C GLY A 101 -11.93 7.84 -7.19
N CYS A 102 -11.77 8.37 -8.39
CA CYS A 102 -11.92 9.80 -8.66
C CYS A 102 -13.36 10.29 -8.48
N SER A 103 -13.51 11.43 -7.82
CA SER A 103 -14.79 12.14 -7.67
C SER A 103 -14.58 13.65 -7.76
N GLY A 104 -15.52 14.35 -8.40
CA GLY A 104 -15.45 15.82 -8.49
C GLY A 104 -15.64 16.49 -7.14
N ASN A 105 -14.85 17.53 -6.86
CA ASN A 105 -15.03 18.39 -5.70
C ASN A 105 -15.71 19.73 -6.04
N GLN A 106 -15.99 20.55 -5.02
CA GLN A 106 -16.66 21.85 -5.19
C GLN A 106 -15.80 22.89 -5.92
N TYR A 107 -14.51 22.66 -6.07
CA TYR A 107 -13.56 23.58 -6.73
C TYR A 107 -13.31 23.23 -8.20
N GLY A 108 -13.99 22.20 -8.72
CA GLY A 108 -13.88 21.79 -10.12
C GLY A 108 -12.74 20.81 -10.43
N PHE A 109 -12.09 20.25 -9.41
CA PHE A 109 -11.09 19.21 -9.56
C PHE A 109 -11.71 17.83 -9.38
N ASN A 110 -11.08 16.82 -9.95
CA ASN A 110 -11.24 15.44 -9.56
C ASN A 110 -10.28 15.13 -8.41
N VAL A 111 -10.81 14.61 -7.33
CA VAL A 111 -10.03 14.10 -6.19
C VAL A 111 -9.90 12.59 -6.36
N CYS A 112 -8.67 12.13 -6.50
CA CYS A 112 -8.35 10.74 -6.85
C CYS A 112 -7.42 10.10 -5.82
N THR A 113 -7.44 8.78 -5.73
CA THR A 113 -6.40 8.01 -5.06
C THR A 113 -5.34 7.64 -6.07
N GLU A 114 -4.12 8.05 -5.83
CA GLU A 114 -2.92 7.68 -6.58
C GLU A 114 -2.19 6.56 -5.84
N THR A 115 -1.95 5.43 -6.50
CA THR A 115 -1.25 4.29 -5.91
C THR A 115 -0.01 3.96 -6.74
N SER A 116 1.14 3.84 -6.07
CA SER A 116 2.40 3.50 -6.72
C SER A 116 2.33 2.12 -7.38
N THR A 117 2.80 2.02 -8.61
CA THR A 117 2.91 0.77 -9.37
C THR A 117 4.35 0.30 -9.54
N SER A 118 5.32 1.16 -9.17
CA SER A 118 6.75 0.85 -9.19
C SER A 118 7.20 0.31 -7.84
N SER A 119 8.20 -0.59 -7.86
CA SER A 119 8.85 -1.09 -6.65
C SER A 119 9.75 -0.01 -6.03
N PHE A 120 9.80 0.03 -4.71
CA PHE A 120 10.74 0.85 -3.92
C PHE A 120 12.09 0.16 -3.68
N GLY A 121 12.32 -0.99 -4.32
CA GLY A 121 13.53 -1.78 -4.13
C GLY A 121 13.61 -2.41 -2.73
N SER A 122 14.83 -2.74 -2.30
CA SER A 122 15.05 -3.39 -0.99
C SER A 122 15.19 -2.36 0.15
N VAL A 123 14.40 -1.30 0.14
CA VAL A 123 14.43 -0.28 1.20
C VAL A 123 13.77 -0.82 2.47
N ASN A 124 14.50 -0.73 3.58
CA ASN A 124 14.02 -1.19 4.88
C ASN A 124 14.13 -0.01 5.87
N LEU A 125 13.00 0.50 6.30
CA LEU A 125 12.94 1.64 7.22
C LEU A 125 12.98 1.12 8.65
N ALA A 126 13.96 1.56 9.45
CA ALA A 126 13.98 1.30 10.89
C ALA A 126 12.87 2.05 11.62
N ALA A 127 12.64 1.77 12.89
CA ALA A 127 11.76 2.62 13.70
C ALA A 127 12.32 4.04 13.78
N GLY A 128 11.49 5.05 13.50
CA GLY A 128 11.94 6.45 13.46
C GLY A 128 10.95 7.36 12.74
N THR A 129 11.31 8.65 12.67
CA THR A 129 10.56 9.67 11.93
C THR A 129 11.24 9.92 10.59
N TYR A 130 10.44 10.04 9.56
CA TYR A 130 10.85 10.24 8.17
C TYR A 130 10.00 11.32 7.51
N TRP A 131 10.43 11.79 6.36
CA TRP A 131 9.70 12.73 5.51
C TRP A 131 9.50 12.12 4.12
N LEU A 132 8.26 12.09 3.68
CA LEU A 132 7.88 11.78 2.31
C LEU A 132 7.89 13.08 1.52
N ASN A 133 8.68 13.17 0.46
CA ASN A 133 8.70 14.33 -0.42
C ASN A 133 8.16 13.91 -1.80
N LEU A 134 7.23 14.69 -2.33
CA LEU A 134 6.70 14.56 -3.69
C LEU A 134 7.07 15.79 -4.51
N ALA A 135 7.57 15.57 -5.71
CA ALA A 135 7.99 16.61 -6.65
C ALA A 135 7.91 16.15 -8.10
N ASN A 136 8.08 17.07 -9.03
CA ASN A 136 8.22 16.81 -10.47
C ASN A 136 7.15 15.84 -11.01
N ALA A 137 5.95 15.93 -10.50
CA ALA A 137 4.85 15.09 -10.96
C ALA A 137 4.56 15.33 -12.44
N VAL A 138 4.36 14.23 -13.19
CA VAL A 138 4.10 14.22 -14.62
C VAL A 138 2.65 13.84 -14.84
N VAL A 139 1.89 14.74 -15.41
CA VAL A 139 0.48 14.58 -15.80
C VAL A 139 0.40 14.43 -17.31
N ASN A 140 -0.55 13.64 -17.81
CA ASN A 140 -0.73 13.39 -19.24
C ASN A 140 -0.95 14.68 -20.11
N THR A 141 -1.48 15.73 -19.51
CA THR A 141 -1.73 17.04 -20.15
C THR A 141 -0.60 18.04 -19.88
N GLY A 142 0.19 17.83 -18.82
CA GLY A 142 1.19 18.77 -18.32
C GLY A 142 0.62 19.83 -17.36
N ASP A 143 -0.64 19.72 -16.97
CA ASP A 143 -1.30 20.61 -16.03
C ASP A 143 -0.76 20.47 -14.60
N PRO A 144 -0.99 21.46 -13.72
CA PRO A 144 -0.72 21.32 -12.28
C PRO A 144 -1.49 20.17 -11.66
N ILE A 145 -0.83 19.47 -10.72
CA ILE A 145 -1.43 18.46 -9.87
C ILE A 145 -1.06 18.74 -8.42
N TYR A 146 -1.96 18.43 -7.52
CA TYR A 146 -1.87 18.86 -6.14
C TYR A 146 -2.04 17.67 -5.19
N TRP A 147 -1.26 17.64 -4.12
CA TRP A 147 -1.42 16.68 -3.03
C TRP A 147 -2.54 17.17 -2.10
N ASP A 148 -3.46 16.29 -1.72
CA ASP A 148 -4.68 16.58 -0.95
C ASP A 148 -4.36 16.85 0.52
N GLU A 149 -4.72 18.04 1.02
CA GLU A 149 -4.60 18.41 2.41
C GLU A 149 -5.66 17.71 3.26
N ASN A 150 -5.26 17.21 4.43
CA ASN A 150 -6.16 16.63 5.42
C ASN A 150 -5.86 17.13 6.85
N SER A 151 -6.56 16.60 7.84
CA SER A 151 -6.35 16.88 9.26
C SER A 151 -5.59 15.76 9.97
N GLY A 152 -4.63 15.14 9.27
CA GLY A 152 -3.79 14.08 9.82
C GLY A 152 -2.86 14.57 10.94
N PRO A 153 -2.21 13.64 11.66
CA PRO A 153 -1.34 13.96 12.80
C PRO A 153 0.06 14.45 12.40
N SER A 154 0.41 14.46 11.13
CA SER A 154 1.74 14.84 10.65
C SER A 154 1.92 16.35 10.57
N SER A 155 3.11 16.79 10.19
CA SER A 155 3.45 18.16 9.88
C SER A 155 4.06 18.21 8.49
N ALA A 156 3.48 19.01 7.61
CA ALA A 156 3.89 19.18 6.23
C ALA A 156 4.48 20.56 5.96
N SER A 157 5.20 20.66 4.86
CA SER A 157 5.76 21.92 4.34
C SER A 157 5.77 21.90 2.81
N GLU A 158 5.57 23.06 2.20
CA GLU A 158 5.78 23.29 0.79
C GLU A 158 6.99 24.23 0.62
N ASN A 159 7.85 23.99 -0.37
CA ASN A 159 9.17 24.60 -0.49
C ASN A 159 9.16 26.13 -0.71
N SER A 160 8.05 26.74 -1.11
CA SER A 160 7.95 28.18 -1.33
C SER A 160 7.25 28.93 -0.20
N VAL A 161 6.36 28.29 0.56
CA VAL A 161 5.57 28.92 1.62
C VAL A 161 5.96 28.47 3.04
N GLY A 162 6.67 27.33 3.17
CA GLY A 162 7.05 26.75 4.45
C GLY A 162 5.96 25.82 5.01
N THR A 163 5.73 25.88 6.32
CA THR A 163 4.79 24.98 7.01
C THR A 163 3.37 25.11 6.48
N ILE A 164 2.78 23.98 6.16
CA ILE A 164 1.40 23.81 5.72
C ILE A 164 0.72 22.75 6.61
N PRO A 165 -0.61 22.58 6.53
CA PRO A 165 -1.28 21.45 7.17
C PRO A 165 -0.78 20.10 6.64
N SER A 166 -1.31 19.04 7.23
CA SER A 166 -0.96 17.67 6.91
C SER A 166 -1.56 17.21 5.56
N GLU A 167 -0.90 16.31 4.87
CA GLU A 167 -1.31 15.77 3.59
C GLU A 167 -1.84 14.32 3.69
N SER A 168 -2.75 13.93 2.82
CA SER A 168 -3.32 12.58 2.83
C SER A 168 -2.39 11.56 2.16
N PHE A 169 -1.87 10.56 2.91
CA PHE A 169 -1.08 9.47 2.34
C PHE A 169 -1.05 8.21 3.20
N THR A 170 -0.62 7.12 2.59
CA THR A 170 -0.42 5.82 3.23
C THR A 170 0.88 5.19 2.72
N ILE A 171 1.73 4.75 3.63
CA ILE A 171 2.94 3.97 3.35
C ILE A 171 2.62 2.50 3.61
N MET A 172 2.94 1.65 2.65
CA MET A 172 2.67 0.21 2.68
C MET A 172 3.97 -0.59 2.69
N SER A 173 3.95 -1.76 3.35
CA SER A 173 5.05 -2.72 3.28
C SER A 173 5.01 -3.50 1.97
N GLU A 174 6.15 -4.09 1.60
CA GLU A 174 6.14 -5.14 0.59
C GLU A 174 5.23 -6.30 1.05
N SER A 175 4.45 -6.83 0.10
CA SER A 175 3.75 -8.08 0.30
C SER A 175 4.78 -9.20 0.37
N THR A 176 5.17 -9.59 1.58
CA THR A 176 6.01 -10.77 1.75
C THR A 176 5.19 -12.00 1.40
N THR A 177 5.33 -12.47 0.16
CA THR A 177 5.00 -13.87 -0.12
C THR A 177 5.97 -14.68 0.73
N SER A 178 5.52 -15.18 1.88
CA SER A 178 6.32 -16.06 2.72
C SER A 178 6.59 -17.32 1.89
N THR A 179 7.66 -17.30 1.10
CA THR A 179 8.28 -18.51 0.62
C THR A 179 8.89 -19.12 1.88
N THR A 180 8.13 -19.94 2.58
CA THR A 180 8.65 -20.80 3.62
C THR A 180 9.68 -21.72 2.95
N THR A 181 10.92 -21.25 2.89
CA THR A 181 12.05 -22.13 2.74
C THR A 181 12.05 -22.94 4.02
N SER A 182 11.53 -24.16 3.97
CA SER A 182 11.55 -25.11 5.08
C SER A 182 13.01 -25.38 5.41
N SER A 183 13.60 -24.52 6.29
CA SER A 183 14.71 -25.00 7.10
C SER A 183 14.12 -26.09 7.99
N SER A 184 14.65 -27.30 7.91
CA SER A 184 14.24 -28.49 8.63
C SER A 184 14.45 -28.37 10.14
N GLY A 185 13.75 -27.42 10.75
CA GLY A 185 13.49 -27.36 12.17
C GLY A 185 12.07 -27.89 12.35
N THR A 186 11.88 -28.94 13.15
CA THR A 186 10.58 -29.49 13.50
C THR A 186 9.76 -28.42 14.22
N VAL A 187 9.00 -27.65 13.45
CA VAL A 187 7.94 -26.77 13.99
C VAL A 187 6.75 -27.71 14.28
N PRO A 188 6.20 -27.73 15.48
CA PRO A 188 4.98 -28.49 15.74
C PRO A 188 3.88 -27.98 14.80
N GLU A 189 3.36 -28.85 13.93
CA GLU A 189 2.29 -28.52 13.02
C GLU A 189 1.08 -28.01 13.79
N PRO A 190 0.44 -26.90 13.35
CA PRO A 190 -0.75 -26.40 14.02
C PRO A 190 -1.82 -27.49 14.09
N SER A 191 -2.53 -27.58 15.21
CA SER A 191 -3.66 -28.49 15.46
C SER A 191 -4.75 -28.48 14.38
N SER A 192 -4.69 -27.55 13.43
CA SER A 192 -5.54 -27.47 12.25
C SER A 192 -5.48 -28.71 11.35
N ILE A 193 -4.34 -29.37 11.21
CA ILE A 193 -4.22 -30.61 10.41
C ILE A 193 -4.85 -31.78 11.16
N MET A 194 -4.74 -31.83 12.48
CA MET A 194 -5.43 -32.79 13.33
C MET A 194 -6.96 -32.60 13.26
N LEU A 195 -7.43 -31.35 13.21
CA LEU A 195 -8.85 -31.03 13.10
C LEU A 195 -9.40 -31.40 11.71
N LEU A 196 -8.64 -31.14 10.65
CA LEU A 196 -9.00 -31.53 9.28
C LEU A 196 -9.03 -33.06 9.14
N GLY A 197 -8.02 -33.75 9.67
CA GLY A 197 -7.94 -35.22 9.65
C GLY A 197 -9.11 -35.89 10.41
N SER A 198 -9.45 -35.39 11.58
CA SER A 198 -10.59 -35.91 12.36
C SER A 198 -11.93 -35.60 11.71
N GLY A 199 -12.08 -34.45 11.03
CA GLY A 199 -13.28 -34.12 10.25
C GLY A 199 -13.50 -35.06 9.08
N ILE A 200 -12.46 -35.42 8.34
CA ILE A 200 -12.54 -36.37 7.21
C ILE A 200 -12.89 -37.79 7.68
N LEU A 201 -12.31 -38.23 8.78
CA LEU A 201 -12.63 -39.54 9.38
C LEU A 201 -14.06 -39.60 9.89
N GLY A 202 -14.56 -38.52 10.49
CA GLY A 202 -15.95 -38.38 10.92
C GLY A 202 -16.94 -38.48 9.75
N LEU A 203 -16.70 -37.80 8.65
CA LEU A 203 -17.51 -37.87 7.43
C LEU A 203 -17.51 -39.25 6.78
N ALA A 204 -16.35 -39.93 6.75
CA ALA A 204 -16.24 -41.30 6.24
C ALA A 204 -17.07 -42.28 7.10
N GLY A 205 -17.09 -42.11 8.42
CA GLY A 205 -17.91 -42.92 9.35
C GLY A 205 -19.39 -42.73 9.12
N VAL A 206 -19.89 -41.52 8.91
CA VAL A 206 -21.30 -41.20 8.64
C VAL A 206 -21.74 -41.77 7.29
N LEU A 207 -20.90 -41.68 6.25
CA LEU A 207 -21.22 -42.23 4.93
C LEU A 207 -21.29 -43.77 4.96
N ARG A 208 -20.42 -44.43 5.71
CA ARG A 208 -20.44 -45.90 5.86
C ARG A 208 -21.75 -46.37 6.53
N ARG A 209 -22.29 -45.61 7.48
CA ARG A 209 -23.53 -45.95 8.21
C ARG A 209 -24.81 -45.76 7.38
N LYS A 210 -24.75 -45.00 6.28
CA LYS A 210 -25.90 -44.79 5.36
C LYS A 210 -25.91 -45.73 4.15
N LEU A 211 -24.80 -46.45 3.91
CA LEU A 211 -24.65 -47.30 2.73
C LEU A 211 -24.70 -48.81 3.05
N PHE A 212 -24.76 -49.14 4.31
CA PHE A 212 -24.93 -50.49 4.85
C PHE A 212 -25.93 -50.44 6.04
#